data_27cc9b7809af23dc8447c927f81b8fcc
#
_entry.id   27cc9b7809af23dc8447c927f81b8fcc
#
_cell.length_a   1.000
_cell.length_b   1.000
_cell.length_c   1.000
_cell.angle_alpha   90.00
_cell.angle_beta   90.00
_cell.angle_gamma   90.00
#
_symmetry.space_group_name_H-M   'P 1'
#
loop_
_entity.id
_entity.type
_entity.pdbx_description
1 polymer ?
#
loop_
_entity_poly.entity_id
_entity_poly.type
_entity_poly.pdbx_seq_one_letter_code
_entity_poly.pdbx_strand_id
1 'polypeptide(L)' 'MPPTKTKPRRDFDATLNAYLEAIQYKKTALFAAINQPSKETDKKYESASLKEKEARRAYRKATKRLHALIRNS' A
#
# COMPACT_ATOMS: atom_id res chain seq x y z
N MET A 1 16.78 -24.23 -3.37
CA MET A 1 16.69 -22.80 -3.48
C MET A 1 16.65 -22.17 -2.10
N PRO A 2 17.57 -21.27 -1.76
CA PRO A 2 17.58 -20.71 -0.41
C PRO A 2 16.34 -19.84 -0.17
N PRO A 3 15.57 -20.11 0.88
CA PRO A 3 14.33 -19.35 1.15
C PRO A 3 14.57 -17.88 1.48
N THR A 4 15.77 -17.53 1.90
CA THR A 4 16.13 -16.16 2.26
C THR A 4 16.13 -15.18 1.08
N LYS A 5 16.36 -15.67 -0.15
CA LYS A 5 16.37 -14.82 -1.35
C LYS A 5 14.98 -14.48 -1.84
N THR A 6 13.97 -15.29 -1.50
CA THR A 6 12.60 -15.07 -1.95
C THR A 6 11.79 -14.20 -0.99
N LYS A 7 12.16 -14.17 0.29
CA LYS A 7 11.41 -13.44 1.30
C LYS A 7 11.33 -11.93 1.05
N PRO A 8 12.44 -11.20 0.77
CA PRO A 8 12.34 -9.76 0.48
C PRO A 8 11.52 -9.45 -0.77
N ARG A 9 11.59 -10.33 -1.77
CA ARG A 9 10.80 -10.17 -2.99
C ARG A 9 9.31 -10.41 -2.73
N ARG A 10 8.97 -11.40 -1.90
CA ARG A 10 7.59 -11.64 -1.48
C ARG A 10 7.03 -10.45 -0.71
N ASP A 11 7.82 -9.90 0.22
CA ASP A 11 7.42 -8.73 0.98
C ASP A 11 7.20 -7.54 0.06
N PHE A 12 8.05 -7.35 -0.93
CA PHE A 12 7.90 -6.29 -1.92
C PHE A 12 6.61 -6.47 -2.72
N ASP A 13 6.37 -7.67 -3.25
CA ASP A 13 5.17 -7.95 -4.04
C ASP A 13 3.90 -7.81 -3.21
N ALA A 14 3.91 -8.32 -1.99
CA ALA A 14 2.77 -8.22 -1.08
C ALA A 14 2.46 -6.77 -0.72
N THR A 15 3.49 -5.97 -0.41
CA THR A 15 3.29 -4.55 -0.07
C THR A 15 2.89 -3.73 -1.29
N LEU A 16 3.39 -4.08 -2.48
CA LEU A 16 2.97 -3.42 -3.72
C LEU A 16 1.49 -3.68 -3.98
N ASN A 17 1.05 -4.93 -3.88
CA ASN A 17 -0.35 -5.29 -4.06
C ASN A 17 -1.25 -4.58 -3.05
N ALA A 18 -0.84 -4.57 -1.77
CA ALA A 18 -1.59 -3.88 -0.72
C ALA A 18 -1.67 -2.37 -0.99
N TYR A 19 -0.59 -1.78 -1.49
CA TYR A 19 -0.56 -0.36 -1.84
C TYR A 19 -1.49 -0.05 -3.01
N LEU A 20 -1.48 -0.87 -4.05
CA LEU A 20 -2.36 -0.69 -5.21
C LEU A 20 -3.84 -0.84 -4.81
N GLU A 21 -4.15 -1.82 -3.95
CA GLU A 21 -5.51 -1.98 -3.42
C GLU A 21 -5.93 -0.78 -2.59
N ALA A 22 -5.02 -0.24 -1.78
CA ALA A 22 -5.31 0.94 -0.95
C ALA A 22 -5.57 2.17 -1.82
N ILE A 23 -4.85 2.33 -2.93
CA ILE A 23 -5.08 3.42 -3.89
C ILE A 23 -6.46 3.28 -4.53
N GLN A 24 -6.83 2.07 -4.95
CA GLN A 24 -8.14 1.80 -5.54
C GLN A 24 -9.26 2.08 -4.55
N TYR A 25 -9.09 1.63 -3.32
CA TYR A 25 -10.07 1.87 -2.26
C TYR A 25 -10.23 3.38 -1.99
N LYS A 26 -9.13 4.10 -1.96
CA LYS A 26 -9.15 5.56 -1.75
C LYS A 26 -9.88 6.28 -2.88
N LYS A 27 -9.66 5.88 -4.13
CA LYS A 27 -10.37 6.43 -5.29
C LYS A 27 -11.86 6.20 -5.19
N THR A 28 -12.27 4.98 -4.84
CA THR A 28 -13.68 4.65 -4.67
C THR A 28 -14.33 5.49 -3.56
N ALA A 29 -13.62 5.64 -2.44
CA ALA A 29 -14.09 6.45 -1.33
C ALA A 29 -14.20 7.94 -1.71
N LEU A 30 -13.25 8.43 -2.51
CA LEU A 30 -13.27 9.82 -3.00
C LEU A 30 -14.48 10.06 -3.91
N PHE A 31 -14.74 9.16 -4.85
CA PHE A 31 -15.90 9.26 -5.72
C PHE A 31 -17.20 9.27 -4.92
N ALA A 32 -17.31 8.40 -3.92
CA ALA A 32 -18.50 8.36 -3.07
C ALA A 32 -18.67 9.67 -2.30
N ALA A 33 -17.58 10.24 -1.79
CA ALA A 33 -17.62 11.50 -1.06
C ALA A 33 -18.01 12.69 -1.96
N ILE A 34 -17.58 12.66 -3.24
CA ILE A 34 -17.94 13.69 -4.21
C ILE A 34 -19.40 13.56 -4.64
N ASN A 35 -19.88 12.35 -4.93
CA ASN A 35 -21.22 12.12 -5.44
C ASN A 35 -22.30 12.21 -4.36
N GLN A 36 -21.98 11.77 -3.15
CA GLN A 36 -22.90 11.78 -2.02
C GLN A 36 -22.17 12.26 -0.76
N PRO A 37 -21.91 13.57 -0.63
CA PRO A 37 -21.22 14.08 0.55
C PRO A 37 -22.03 13.81 1.81
N SER A 38 -21.41 13.13 2.76
CA SER A 38 -22.01 12.83 4.06
C SER A 38 -20.91 12.56 5.06
N LYS A 39 -21.27 12.52 6.35
CA LYS A 39 -20.30 12.19 7.40
C LYS A 39 -19.73 10.78 7.22
N GLU A 40 -20.55 9.87 6.74
CA GLU A 40 -20.11 8.49 6.49
C GLU A 40 -19.08 8.40 5.36
N THR A 41 -19.33 9.08 4.23
CA THR A 41 -18.41 9.09 3.10
C THR A 41 -17.12 9.81 3.45
N ASP A 42 -17.18 10.88 4.23
CA ASP A 42 -15.99 11.58 4.71
C ASP A 42 -15.16 10.70 5.61
N LYS A 43 -15.77 9.95 6.52
CA LYS A 43 -15.06 9.01 7.39
C LYS A 43 -14.42 7.88 6.60
N LYS A 44 -15.12 7.36 5.60
CA LYS A 44 -14.57 6.31 4.72
C LYS A 44 -13.36 6.83 3.96
N TYR A 45 -13.42 8.06 3.47
CA TYR A 45 -12.31 8.67 2.76
C TYR A 45 -11.11 8.89 3.68
N GLU A 46 -11.32 9.38 4.89
CA GLU A 46 -10.25 9.54 5.87
C GLU A 46 -9.60 8.21 6.21
N SER A 47 -10.42 7.19 6.44
CA SER A 47 -9.95 5.84 6.73
C SER A 47 -9.13 5.26 5.55
N ALA A 48 -9.63 5.46 4.33
CA ALA A 48 -8.95 5.02 3.12
C ALA A 48 -7.62 5.75 2.92
N SER A 49 -7.58 7.05 3.22
CA SER A 49 -6.34 7.84 3.15
C SER A 49 -5.30 7.35 4.14
N LEU A 50 -5.73 6.99 5.35
CA LEU A 50 -4.84 6.45 6.37
C LEU A 50 -4.27 5.10 5.96
N LYS A 51 -5.10 4.22 5.43
CA LYS A 51 -4.67 2.92 4.93
C LYS A 51 -3.67 3.06 3.78
N GLU A 52 -3.90 4.01 2.88
CA GLU A 52 -2.99 4.28 1.78
C GLU A 52 -1.63 4.74 2.29
N LYS A 53 -1.59 5.63 3.28
CA LYS A 53 -0.34 6.08 3.89
C LYS A 53 0.42 4.93 4.54
N GLU A 54 -0.27 4.08 5.28
CA GLU A 54 0.35 2.92 5.93
C GLU A 54 0.89 1.93 4.90
N ALA A 55 0.12 1.63 3.88
CA ALA A 55 0.53 0.73 2.81
C ALA A 55 1.73 1.30 2.05
N ARG A 56 1.76 2.60 1.81
CA ARG A 56 2.89 3.27 1.15
C ARG A 56 4.16 3.18 1.98
N ARG A 57 4.06 3.36 3.30
CA ARG A 57 5.21 3.22 4.20
C ARG A 57 5.77 1.80 4.17
N ALA A 58 4.90 0.81 4.24
CA ALA A 58 5.31 -0.59 4.17
C ALA A 58 5.97 -0.90 2.83
N TYR A 59 5.40 -0.40 1.75
CA TYR A 59 5.95 -0.56 0.41
C TYR A 59 7.35 0.08 0.29
N ARG A 60 7.53 1.27 0.82
CA ARG A 60 8.83 1.95 0.82
C ARG A 60 9.89 1.18 1.59
N LYS A 61 9.53 0.64 2.76
CA LYS A 61 10.44 -0.19 3.56
C LYS A 61 10.83 -1.45 2.80
N ALA A 62 9.87 -2.12 2.19
CA ALA A 62 10.12 -3.32 1.41
C ALA A 62 11.01 -3.03 0.20
N THR A 63 10.80 -1.89 -0.46
CA THR A 63 11.62 -1.44 -1.58
C THR A 63 13.07 -1.24 -1.16
N LYS A 64 13.29 -0.57 -0.03
CA LYS A 64 14.63 -0.35 0.50
C LYS A 64 15.33 -1.65 0.83
N ARG A 65 14.62 -2.60 1.43
CA ARG A 65 15.19 -3.93 1.74
C ARG A 65 15.58 -4.67 0.48
N LEU A 66 14.73 -4.64 -0.53
CA LEU A 66 15.00 -5.28 -1.81
C LEU A 66 16.22 -4.65 -2.49
N HIS A 67 16.31 -3.33 -2.51
CA HIS A 67 17.45 -2.60 -3.09
C HIS A 67 18.75 -2.93 -2.34
N ALA A 68 18.70 -2.97 -1.02
CA ALA A 68 19.88 -3.33 -0.21
C ALA A 68 20.34 -4.75 -0.53
N LEU A 69 19.42 -5.69 -0.71
CA LEU A 69 19.73 -7.06 -1.06
C LEU A 69 20.43 -7.14 -2.43
N ILE A 70 19.90 -6.43 -3.41
CA ILE A 70 20.46 -6.37 -4.76
C ILE A 70 21.85 -5.73 -4.75
N ARG A 71 21.99 -4.63 -3.99
CA ARG A 71 23.26 -3.91 -3.89
C ARG A 71 24.36 -4.75 -3.25
N ASN A 72 24.01 -5.59 -2.28
CA ASN A 72 24.94 -6.42 -1.54
C ASN A 72 25.24 -7.76 -2.24
N SER A 73 24.49 -8.10 -3.25
CA SER A 73 24.76 -9.31 -4.02
C SER A 73 25.70 -9.01 -5.17
#